data_e43ebf849eb248a58b126fadfb577e4d
#
_entry.id   e43ebf849eb248a58b126fadfb577e4d
#
_cell.length_a   1.000
_cell.length_b   1.000
_cell.length_c   1.000
_cell.angle_alpha   90.00
_cell.angle_beta   90.00
_cell.angle_gamma   90.00
#
_symmetry.space_group_name_H-M   'P 1'
#
loop_
_entity.id
_entity.type
_entity.pdbx_description
1 polymer ?
#
loop_
_entity_poly.entity_id
_entity_poly.type
_entity_poly.pdbx_seq_one_letter_code
_entity_poly.pdbx_strand_id
1 'polypeptide(L)'
;MAEPWFRALRLDESVSINAWGVSTHLYPGWSENTLTELKERLVVEHPKRALWLRTLHEGYDAPLIEVAQRQGWQLWPSRVVYGFDWKTSSQWMKQRNNQIDQKLLQKTTLTPLFTQDFNASHAPAMAQLYQQLYVDKHSRWNAHYTPAYFQHAIEHQWLSFYGFADEQGRLIAFIGVFAQDGVMTTPMLGYDTSLPTELALYRLLMARVLRQSIEQQHYLNLGAGSANFKRMRGGVAHMEWHAFYAHHLPKRQS
;
A
#
# COMPACT_ATOMS: atom_id res chain seq x y z
N MET A 1 12.19 0.84 -22.89
CA MET A 1 12.32 2.17 -23.54
C MET A 1 12.21 3.35 -22.53
N ALA A 2 11.88 3.14 -21.25
CA ALA A 2 11.81 4.23 -20.26
C ALA A 2 13.16 4.61 -19.59
N GLU A 3 14.14 3.72 -19.62
CA GLU A 3 15.43 3.88 -18.90
C GLU A 3 16.24 5.15 -19.28
N PRO A 4 16.32 5.59 -20.54
CA PRO A 4 17.07 6.81 -20.88
C PRO A 4 16.44 8.07 -20.27
N TRP A 5 15.09 8.13 -20.20
CA TRP A 5 14.36 9.25 -19.62
C TRP A 5 14.52 9.33 -18.10
N PHE A 6 14.48 8.19 -17.42
CA PHE A 6 14.69 8.13 -15.97
C PHE A 6 16.09 8.59 -15.58
N ARG A 7 17.13 8.23 -16.38
CA ARG A 7 18.49 8.72 -16.18
C ARG A 7 18.62 10.20 -16.48
N ALA A 8 17.98 10.72 -17.54
CA ALA A 8 18.03 12.14 -17.89
C ALA A 8 17.41 13.03 -16.81
N LEU A 9 16.33 12.55 -16.16
CA LEU A 9 15.65 13.24 -15.07
C LEU A 9 16.29 13.00 -13.70
N ARG A 10 17.31 12.14 -13.60
CA ARG A 10 17.99 11.78 -12.34
C ARG A 10 16.96 11.43 -11.24
N LEU A 11 15.98 10.59 -11.58
CA LEU A 11 14.88 10.25 -10.66
C LEU A 11 15.38 9.52 -9.40
N ASP A 12 16.50 8.83 -9.49
CA ASP A 12 17.24 8.25 -8.37
C ASP A 12 17.73 9.28 -7.35
N GLU A 13 17.87 10.55 -7.77
CA GLU A 13 18.26 11.67 -6.92
C GLU A 13 17.09 12.59 -6.56
N SER A 14 15.87 12.28 -7.02
CA SER A 14 14.70 13.12 -6.73
C SER A 14 14.32 13.10 -5.24
N VAL A 15 13.65 14.16 -4.81
CA VAL A 15 13.07 14.27 -3.46
C VAL A 15 11.68 13.65 -3.49
N SER A 16 11.53 12.46 -2.91
CA SER A 16 10.22 11.84 -2.71
C SER A 16 9.52 12.46 -1.50
N ILE A 17 8.37 13.06 -1.75
CA ILE A 17 7.59 13.73 -0.71
C ILE A 17 6.63 12.72 -0.09
N ASN A 18 6.46 12.79 1.25
CA ASN A 18 5.57 11.91 2.01
C ASN A 18 5.91 10.41 1.86
N ALA A 19 7.20 10.06 1.86
CA ALA A 19 7.67 8.71 1.70
C ALA A 19 7.77 7.98 3.06
N TRP A 20 6.78 7.15 3.36
CA TRP A 20 6.66 6.43 4.64
C TRP A 20 7.33 5.05 4.66
N GLY A 21 8.12 4.72 3.65
CA GLY A 21 8.72 3.38 3.53
C GLY A 21 7.70 2.29 3.18
N VAL A 22 6.57 2.66 2.61
CA VAL A 22 5.51 1.75 2.13
C VAL A 22 5.27 1.92 0.63
N SER A 23 4.64 0.91 0.00
CA SER A 23 4.46 0.88 -1.46
C SER A 23 3.39 1.84 -1.98
N THR A 24 2.43 2.22 -1.15
CA THR A 24 1.34 3.15 -1.49
C THR A 24 1.32 4.26 -0.46
N HIS A 25 1.47 5.51 -0.91
CA HIS A 25 1.43 6.69 -0.06
C HIS A 25 -0.02 7.18 0.03
N LEU A 26 -0.43 7.60 1.21
CA LEU A 26 -1.69 8.29 1.45
C LEU A 26 -1.37 9.76 1.74
N TYR A 27 -2.12 10.68 1.12
CA TYR A 27 -1.93 12.10 1.30
C TYR A 27 -3.05 12.63 2.18
N PRO A 28 -2.76 13.14 3.40
CA PRO A 28 -3.76 13.82 4.20
C PRO A 28 -4.26 15.02 3.39
N GLY A 29 -5.54 15.36 3.48
CA GLY A 29 -6.19 16.39 2.68
C GLY A 29 -5.41 17.70 2.53
N TRP A 30 -4.30 17.66 1.81
CA TRP A 30 -3.40 18.78 1.58
C TRP A 30 -4.14 19.86 0.80
N SER A 31 -4.14 21.06 1.36
CA SER A 31 -4.65 22.24 0.68
C SER A 31 -3.69 22.68 -0.44
N GLU A 32 -4.19 23.50 -1.35
CA GLU A 32 -3.37 24.17 -2.36
C GLU A 32 -2.21 24.95 -1.73
N ASN A 33 -2.48 25.68 -0.64
CA ASN A 33 -1.45 26.42 0.10
C ASN A 33 -0.38 25.49 0.67
N THR A 34 -0.79 24.37 1.26
CA THR A 34 0.15 23.39 1.82
C THR A 34 1.09 22.84 0.74
N LEU A 35 0.54 22.48 -0.43
CA LEU A 35 1.38 21.99 -1.54
C LEU A 35 2.31 23.09 -2.07
N THR A 36 1.83 24.34 -2.15
CA THR A 36 2.62 25.48 -2.61
C THR A 36 3.81 25.74 -1.68
N GLU A 37 3.55 25.90 -0.38
CA GLU A 37 4.59 26.17 0.62
C GLU A 37 5.63 25.05 0.67
N LEU A 38 5.18 23.79 0.64
CA LEU A 38 6.07 22.63 0.64
C LEU A 38 6.94 22.62 -0.62
N LYS A 39 6.35 22.83 -1.79
CA LYS A 39 7.08 22.90 -3.07
C LYS A 39 8.14 24.00 -3.03
N GLU A 40 7.77 25.21 -2.65
CA GLU A 40 8.68 26.37 -2.61
C GLU A 40 9.84 26.10 -1.65
N ARG A 41 9.57 25.61 -0.46
CA ARG A 41 10.59 25.24 0.52
C ARG A 41 11.54 24.18 -0.02
N LEU A 42 11.02 23.09 -0.59
CA LEU A 42 11.83 21.99 -1.10
C LEU A 42 12.67 22.40 -2.33
N VAL A 43 12.18 23.30 -3.17
CA VAL A 43 12.96 23.86 -4.29
C VAL A 43 14.17 24.65 -3.76
N VAL A 44 14.02 25.42 -2.67
CA VAL A 44 15.14 26.12 -2.04
C VAL A 44 16.12 25.17 -1.37
N GLU A 45 15.63 24.16 -0.65
CA GLU A 45 16.46 23.18 0.04
C GLU A 45 17.17 22.21 -0.94
N HIS A 46 16.54 21.94 -2.10
CA HIS A 46 17.02 20.96 -3.08
C HIS A 46 17.04 21.53 -4.51
N PRO A 47 17.80 22.62 -4.79
CA PRO A 47 17.72 23.38 -6.04
C PRO A 47 18.16 22.60 -7.29
N LYS A 48 18.75 21.41 -7.14
CA LYS A 48 19.22 20.56 -8.23
C LYS A 48 18.48 19.23 -8.35
N ARG A 49 17.37 19.05 -7.61
CA ARG A 49 16.64 17.78 -7.54
C ARG A 49 15.18 17.98 -7.93
N ALA A 50 14.65 17.09 -8.76
CA ALA A 50 13.21 17.06 -9.02
C ALA A 50 12.44 16.68 -7.75
N LEU A 51 11.23 17.21 -7.59
CA LEU A 51 10.32 16.83 -6.52
C LEU A 51 9.36 15.76 -7.05
N TRP A 52 8.98 14.81 -6.21
CA TRP A 52 8.19 13.68 -6.60
C TRP A 52 7.09 13.34 -5.57
N LEU A 53 5.82 13.43 -6.00
CA LEU A 53 4.66 12.86 -5.32
C LEU A 53 4.36 11.49 -5.95
N ARG A 54 4.33 10.44 -5.14
CA ARG A 54 4.16 9.08 -5.61
C ARG A 54 2.75 8.56 -5.34
N THR A 55 2.26 7.68 -6.24
CA THR A 55 1.03 6.89 -6.03
C THR A 55 -0.23 7.71 -5.71
N LEU A 56 -0.39 8.87 -6.39
CA LEU A 56 -1.61 9.65 -6.32
C LEU A 56 -2.75 8.86 -6.99
N HIS A 57 -3.80 8.60 -6.26
CA HIS A 57 -4.93 7.82 -6.74
C HIS A 57 -5.96 8.71 -7.44
N GLU A 58 -6.37 8.37 -8.67
CA GLU A 58 -7.29 9.19 -9.47
C GLU A 58 -8.65 9.49 -8.82
N GLY A 59 -9.08 8.70 -7.84
CA GLY A 59 -10.33 8.91 -7.12
C GLY A 59 -10.15 9.79 -5.88
N TYR A 60 -9.59 9.25 -4.80
CA TYR A 60 -9.53 9.97 -3.53
C TYR A 60 -8.47 11.09 -3.47
N ASP A 61 -7.45 11.09 -4.33
CA ASP A 61 -6.47 12.18 -4.47
C ASP A 61 -6.80 13.12 -5.63
N ALA A 62 -7.98 13.02 -6.27
CA ALA A 62 -8.35 13.86 -7.40
C ALA A 62 -8.16 15.36 -7.13
N PRO A 63 -8.59 15.92 -5.98
CA PRO A 63 -8.36 17.32 -5.67
C PRO A 63 -6.88 17.70 -5.62
N LEU A 64 -6.02 16.85 -5.04
CA LEU A 64 -4.58 17.09 -4.98
C LEU A 64 -3.94 16.99 -6.37
N ILE A 65 -4.40 16.07 -7.22
CA ILE A 65 -3.95 15.93 -8.60
C ILE A 65 -4.25 17.21 -9.38
N GLU A 66 -5.45 17.76 -9.27
CA GLU A 66 -5.84 19.02 -9.93
C GLU A 66 -4.99 20.19 -9.46
N VAL A 67 -4.75 20.32 -8.15
CA VAL A 67 -3.87 21.35 -7.58
C VAL A 67 -2.45 21.19 -8.12
N ALA A 68 -1.91 19.99 -8.12
CA ALA A 68 -0.57 19.71 -8.63
C ALA A 68 -0.44 20.13 -10.11
N GLN A 69 -1.41 19.78 -10.97
CA GLN A 69 -1.42 20.18 -12.37
C GLN A 69 -1.44 21.69 -12.55
N ARG A 70 -2.29 22.42 -11.82
CA ARG A 70 -2.34 23.88 -11.87
C ARG A 70 -1.02 24.54 -11.44
N GLN A 71 -0.27 23.87 -10.55
CA GLN A 71 1.04 24.35 -10.09
C GLN A 71 2.21 23.89 -10.98
N GLY A 72 1.93 23.28 -12.13
CA GLY A 72 2.95 22.89 -13.11
C GLY A 72 3.59 21.50 -12.85
N TRP A 73 3.02 20.68 -11.96
CA TRP A 73 3.48 19.29 -11.82
C TRP A 73 3.06 18.48 -13.04
N GLN A 74 3.97 17.66 -13.53
CA GLN A 74 3.72 16.74 -14.65
C GLN A 74 3.25 15.40 -14.13
N LEU A 75 2.08 14.94 -14.60
CA LEU A 75 1.52 13.63 -14.23
C LEU A 75 2.02 12.53 -15.15
N TRP A 76 2.52 11.46 -14.56
CA TRP A 76 2.90 10.25 -15.28
C TRP A 76 2.10 9.06 -14.75
N PRO A 77 1.50 8.23 -15.62
CA PRO A 77 0.78 7.05 -15.18
C PRO A 77 1.76 6.06 -14.53
N SER A 78 1.38 5.55 -13.36
CA SER A 78 2.18 4.60 -12.60
C SER A 78 1.70 3.17 -12.80
N ARG A 79 0.54 2.86 -12.25
CA ARG A 79 -0.02 1.51 -12.27
C ARG A 79 -1.54 1.53 -12.06
N VAL A 80 -2.20 0.46 -12.51
CA VAL A 80 -3.60 0.22 -12.18
C VAL A 80 -3.68 -0.48 -10.82
N VAL A 81 -4.49 0.08 -9.92
CA VAL A 81 -4.78 -0.45 -8.58
C VAL A 81 -6.25 -0.81 -8.45
N TYR A 82 -6.60 -1.54 -7.39
CA TYR A 82 -7.97 -1.99 -7.18
C TYR A 82 -8.47 -1.49 -5.83
N GLY A 83 -9.56 -0.74 -5.88
CA GLY A 83 -10.22 -0.14 -4.72
C GLY A 83 -11.55 -0.81 -4.36
N PHE A 84 -11.89 -0.73 -3.08
CA PHE A 84 -13.17 -1.19 -2.51
C PHE A 84 -13.74 -0.06 -1.65
N ASP A 85 -14.82 0.53 -2.12
CA ASP A 85 -15.53 1.57 -1.37
C ASP A 85 -16.49 0.90 -0.36
N TRP A 86 -16.29 1.15 0.93
CA TRP A 86 -17.14 0.64 1.99
C TRP A 86 -18.62 1.04 1.83
N LYS A 87 -18.90 2.21 1.22
CA LYS A 87 -20.26 2.69 0.94
C LYS A 87 -21.02 1.78 -0.01
N THR A 88 -20.31 1.08 -0.88
CA THR A 88 -20.88 0.13 -1.84
C THR A 88 -20.70 -1.33 -1.40
N SER A 89 -20.31 -1.56 -0.15
CA SER A 89 -20.00 -2.90 0.40
C SER A 89 -21.14 -3.89 0.24
N SER A 90 -22.40 -3.45 0.33
CA SER A 90 -23.57 -4.30 0.11
C SER A 90 -23.63 -4.93 -1.31
N GLN A 91 -22.92 -4.32 -2.28
CA GLN A 91 -22.85 -4.83 -3.65
C GLN A 91 -21.67 -5.81 -3.82
N TRP A 92 -20.44 -5.40 -3.48
CA TRP A 92 -19.27 -6.25 -3.69
C TRP A 92 -19.17 -7.41 -2.70
N MET A 93 -19.73 -7.31 -1.50
CA MET A 93 -19.86 -8.44 -0.58
C MET A 93 -20.79 -9.56 -1.09
N LYS A 94 -21.73 -9.24 -2.00
CA LYS A 94 -22.58 -10.25 -2.66
C LYS A 94 -21.85 -11.05 -3.75
N GLN A 95 -20.66 -10.63 -4.17
CA GLN A 95 -19.86 -11.42 -5.12
C GLN A 95 -19.58 -12.80 -4.57
N ARG A 96 -19.76 -13.82 -5.41
CA ARG A 96 -19.63 -15.25 -5.01
C ARG A 96 -18.29 -15.50 -4.29
N ASN A 97 -17.20 -14.93 -4.79
CA ASN A 97 -15.87 -15.16 -4.19
C ASN A 97 -15.75 -14.56 -2.79
N ASN A 98 -16.32 -13.36 -2.57
CA ASN A 98 -16.36 -12.77 -1.23
C ASN A 98 -17.18 -13.62 -0.26
N GLN A 99 -18.34 -14.12 -0.68
CA GLN A 99 -19.16 -15.00 0.16
C GLN A 99 -18.41 -16.28 0.55
N ILE A 100 -17.68 -16.89 -0.41
CA ILE A 100 -16.86 -18.08 -0.14
C ILE A 100 -15.75 -17.75 0.85
N ASP A 101 -15.05 -16.61 0.65
CA ASP A 101 -13.94 -16.20 1.51
C ASP A 101 -14.40 -15.82 2.92
N GLN A 102 -15.56 -15.19 3.07
CA GLN A 102 -16.15 -14.91 4.38
C GLN A 102 -16.57 -16.20 5.12
N LYS A 103 -17.11 -17.19 4.41
CA LYS A 103 -17.40 -18.51 4.99
C LYS A 103 -16.11 -19.22 5.39
N LEU A 104 -15.05 -19.12 4.59
CA LEU A 104 -13.74 -19.67 4.92
C LEU A 104 -13.18 -19.03 6.20
N LEU A 105 -13.25 -17.70 6.30
CA LEU A 105 -12.83 -16.97 7.49
C LEU A 105 -13.60 -17.37 8.76
N GLN A 106 -14.88 -17.71 8.64
CA GLN A 106 -15.71 -18.17 9.77
C GLN A 106 -15.40 -19.61 10.19
N LYS A 107 -14.92 -20.44 9.25
CA LYS A 107 -14.71 -21.89 9.45
C LYS A 107 -13.27 -22.28 9.72
N THR A 108 -12.34 -21.36 9.54
CA THR A 108 -10.91 -21.66 9.79
C THR A 108 -10.68 -22.06 11.23
N THR A 109 -9.83 -23.06 11.43
CA THR A 109 -9.36 -23.51 12.75
C THR A 109 -8.12 -22.76 13.21
N LEU A 110 -7.55 -21.90 12.34
CA LEU A 110 -6.39 -21.08 12.67
C LEU A 110 -6.78 -20.01 13.69
N THR A 111 -5.89 -19.72 14.62
CA THR A 111 -6.09 -18.67 15.62
C THR A 111 -5.92 -17.29 14.98
N PRO A 112 -6.96 -16.43 14.94
CA PRO A 112 -6.82 -15.09 14.42
C PRO A 112 -6.03 -14.22 15.38
N LEU A 113 -5.12 -13.40 14.85
CA LEU A 113 -4.37 -12.39 15.58
C LEU A 113 -4.79 -10.99 15.11
N PHE A 114 -4.93 -10.10 16.06
CA PHE A 114 -5.29 -8.69 15.86
C PHE A 114 -4.13 -7.79 16.31
N THR A 115 -4.19 -6.51 16.02
CA THR A 115 -3.11 -5.55 16.29
C THR A 115 -2.55 -5.65 17.72
N GLN A 116 -3.43 -5.81 18.73
CA GLN A 116 -3.02 -5.91 20.13
C GLN A 116 -2.30 -7.22 20.48
N ASP A 117 -2.42 -8.24 19.66
CA ASP A 117 -1.77 -9.53 19.87
C ASP A 117 -0.33 -9.56 19.32
N PHE A 118 0.01 -8.57 18.47
CA PHE A 118 1.36 -8.44 17.94
C PHE A 118 2.28 -7.71 18.94
N ASN A 119 3.48 -8.25 19.09
CA ASN A 119 4.54 -7.66 19.90
C ASN A 119 5.92 -7.88 19.22
N ALA A 120 6.98 -7.34 19.80
CA ALA A 120 8.34 -7.40 19.23
C ALA A 120 8.80 -8.83 18.90
N SER A 121 8.33 -9.86 19.62
CA SER A 121 8.73 -11.25 19.34
C SER A 121 8.21 -11.79 18.01
N HIS A 122 7.18 -11.19 17.42
CA HIS A 122 6.66 -11.56 16.11
C HIS A 122 7.49 -10.98 14.95
N ALA A 123 8.26 -9.91 15.19
CA ALA A 123 8.97 -9.19 14.13
C ALA A 123 9.93 -10.05 13.29
N PRO A 124 10.70 -11.00 13.84
CA PRO A 124 11.52 -11.90 13.02
C PRO A 124 10.70 -12.79 12.09
N ALA A 125 9.58 -13.38 12.60
CA ALA A 125 8.69 -14.20 11.79
C ALA A 125 8.02 -13.40 10.67
N MET A 126 7.57 -12.16 10.96
CA MET A 126 6.99 -11.27 9.95
C MET A 126 7.99 -10.95 8.84
N ALA A 127 9.23 -10.62 9.20
CA ALA A 127 10.29 -10.37 8.20
C ALA A 127 10.55 -11.60 7.33
N GLN A 128 10.61 -12.77 7.92
CA GLN A 128 10.80 -14.03 7.20
C GLN A 128 9.64 -14.34 6.24
N LEU A 129 8.39 -14.25 6.70
CA LEU A 129 7.19 -14.51 5.89
C LEU A 129 7.08 -13.51 4.72
N TYR A 130 7.42 -12.25 4.95
CA TYR A 130 7.49 -11.23 3.89
C TYR A 130 8.58 -11.56 2.87
N GLN A 131 9.80 -11.90 3.36
CA GLN A 131 10.93 -12.28 2.53
C GLN A 131 10.58 -13.44 1.59
N GLN A 132 10.04 -14.53 2.14
CA GLN A 132 9.64 -15.72 1.38
C GLN A 132 8.65 -15.40 0.25
N LEU A 133 7.67 -14.53 0.53
CA LEU A 133 6.63 -14.21 -0.44
C LEU A 133 7.07 -13.18 -1.46
N TYR A 134 7.61 -12.05 -1.02
CA TYR A 134 7.86 -10.92 -1.92
C TYR A 134 9.24 -10.93 -2.54
N VAL A 135 10.25 -11.36 -1.82
CA VAL A 135 11.63 -11.35 -2.33
C VAL A 135 11.94 -12.66 -3.04
N ASP A 136 11.80 -13.78 -2.36
CA ASP A 136 12.25 -15.07 -2.88
C ASP A 136 11.34 -15.58 -4.00
N LYS A 137 10.02 -15.45 -3.83
CA LYS A 137 9.04 -15.95 -4.80
C LYS A 137 8.74 -14.97 -5.94
N HIS A 138 8.70 -13.65 -5.68
CA HIS A 138 8.30 -12.68 -6.70
C HIS A 138 9.49 -11.92 -7.31
N SER A 139 10.23 -11.13 -6.54
CA SER A 139 11.33 -10.35 -7.09
C SER A 139 12.31 -9.88 -6.01
N ARG A 140 13.59 -10.15 -6.22
CA ARG A 140 14.69 -9.63 -5.38
C ARG A 140 14.77 -8.09 -5.33
N TRP A 141 14.09 -7.39 -6.21
CA TRP A 141 14.01 -5.93 -6.27
C TRP A 141 12.93 -5.34 -5.39
N ASN A 142 12.08 -6.18 -4.77
CA ASN A 142 11.16 -5.71 -3.76
C ASN A 142 11.90 -5.22 -2.50
N ALA A 143 11.27 -4.34 -1.74
CA ALA A 143 11.86 -3.84 -0.50
C ALA A 143 12.19 -4.99 0.46
N HIS A 144 13.35 -4.91 1.12
CA HIS A 144 13.78 -5.86 2.14
C HIS A 144 13.49 -5.25 3.51
N TYR A 145 12.41 -5.66 4.14
CA TYR A 145 12.07 -5.21 5.48
C TYR A 145 12.77 -6.07 6.53
N THR A 146 13.49 -5.42 7.44
CA THR A 146 14.19 -6.07 8.54
C THR A 146 13.27 -6.35 9.72
N PRO A 147 13.63 -7.27 10.64
CA PRO A 147 12.90 -7.41 11.91
C PRO A 147 12.75 -6.10 12.67
N ALA A 148 13.79 -5.24 12.68
CA ALA A 148 13.75 -3.94 13.33
C ALA A 148 12.66 -3.02 12.76
N TYR A 149 12.40 -3.06 11.45
CA TYR A 149 11.30 -2.31 10.83
C TYR A 149 9.93 -2.76 11.37
N PHE A 150 9.68 -4.08 11.43
CA PHE A 150 8.43 -4.62 11.96
C PHE A 150 8.28 -4.33 13.45
N GLN A 151 9.35 -4.48 14.23
CA GLN A 151 9.36 -4.13 15.65
C GLN A 151 8.98 -2.67 15.85
N HIS A 152 9.60 -1.74 15.11
CA HIS A 152 9.29 -0.32 15.17
C HIS A 152 7.83 -0.03 14.78
N ALA A 153 7.32 -0.70 13.74
CA ALA A 153 5.93 -0.53 13.30
C ALA A 153 4.92 -0.99 14.37
N ILE A 154 5.24 -2.08 15.11
CA ILE A 154 4.41 -2.59 16.21
C ILE A 154 4.47 -1.63 17.41
N GLU A 155 5.67 -1.26 17.86
CA GLU A 155 5.87 -0.43 19.05
C GLU A 155 5.24 0.96 18.92
N HIS A 156 5.33 1.57 17.73
CA HIS A 156 4.79 2.90 17.45
C HIS A 156 3.39 2.88 16.82
N GLN A 157 2.81 1.71 16.58
CA GLN A 157 1.44 1.51 16.09
C GLN A 157 1.09 2.32 14.82
N TRP A 158 2.06 2.62 13.96
CA TRP A 158 1.78 3.31 12.72
C TRP A 158 1.26 2.38 11.62
N LEU A 159 1.33 1.06 11.83
CA LEU A 159 0.60 0.05 11.08
C LEU A 159 -0.28 -0.77 12.04
N SER A 160 -1.48 -1.09 11.59
CA SER A 160 -2.30 -2.13 12.20
C SER A 160 -1.95 -3.48 11.59
N PHE A 161 -1.86 -4.52 12.41
CA PHE A 161 -1.55 -5.87 11.94
C PHE A 161 -2.70 -6.83 12.19
N TYR A 162 -2.93 -7.73 11.23
CA TYR A 162 -3.83 -8.88 11.35
C TYR A 162 -3.07 -10.11 10.91
N GLY A 163 -3.37 -11.26 11.49
CA GLY A 163 -2.68 -12.48 11.14
C GLY A 163 -3.40 -13.74 11.58
N PHE A 164 -2.72 -14.85 11.35
CA PHE A 164 -3.17 -16.17 11.79
C PHE A 164 -1.99 -16.95 12.35
N ALA A 165 -2.23 -17.59 13.50
CA ALA A 165 -1.33 -18.56 14.09
C ALA A 165 -1.85 -19.98 13.90
N ASP A 166 -0.93 -20.94 13.84
CA ASP A 166 -1.25 -22.38 13.86
C ASP A 166 -1.59 -22.88 15.28
N GLU A 167 -1.87 -24.17 15.41
CA GLU A 167 -2.20 -24.81 16.69
C GLU A 167 -1.08 -24.74 17.73
N GLN A 168 0.17 -24.52 17.29
CA GLN A 168 1.33 -24.35 18.16
C GLN A 168 1.58 -22.88 18.51
N GLY A 169 0.70 -21.95 18.10
CA GLY A 169 0.83 -20.52 18.32
C GLY A 169 1.88 -19.83 17.43
N ARG A 170 2.42 -20.51 16.40
CA ARG A 170 3.37 -19.95 15.48
C ARG A 170 2.64 -19.04 14.46
N LEU A 171 3.11 -17.82 14.27
CA LEU A 171 2.61 -16.92 13.22
C LEU A 171 2.89 -17.51 11.83
N ILE A 172 1.84 -17.80 11.07
CA ILE A 172 1.92 -18.38 9.72
C ILE A 172 1.44 -17.46 8.61
N ALA A 173 0.73 -16.39 8.96
CA ALA A 173 0.30 -15.38 8.00
C ALA A 173 0.05 -14.05 8.70
N PHE A 174 0.41 -12.93 8.06
CA PHE A 174 0.10 -11.58 8.53
C PHE A 174 -0.15 -10.63 7.37
N ILE A 175 -0.84 -9.54 7.67
CA ILE A 175 -1.02 -8.39 6.80
C ILE A 175 -0.92 -7.10 7.61
N GLY A 176 -0.14 -6.14 7.12
CA GLY A 176 -0.06 -4.80 7.67
C GLY A 176 -1.00 -3.86 6.94
N VAL A 177 -1.69 -3.03 7.67
CA VAL A 177 -2.64 -2.02 7.18
C VAL A 177 -2.17 -0.64 7.60
N PHE A 178 -2.03 0.25 6.64
CA PHE A 178 -1.81 1.67 6.85
C PHE A 178 -3.11 2.41 6.54
N ALA A 179 -3.58 3.22 7.49
CA ALA A 179 -4.84 3.96 7.33
C ALA A 179 -4.65 5.44 7.68
N GLN A 180 -5.22 6.31 6.86
CA GLN A 180 -5.19 7.76 7.04
C GLN A 180 -6.40 8.40 6.34
N ASP A 181 -7.10 9.32 7.03
CA ASP A 181 -8.18 10.16 6.47
C ASP A 181 -9.26 9.38 5.70
N GLY A 182 -9.74 8.27 6.27
CA GLY A 182 -10.79 7.46 5.67
C GLY A 182 -10.35 6.56 4.51
N VAL A 183 -9.05 6.50 4.24
CA VAL A 183 -8.45 5.58 3.27
C VAL A 183 -7.52 4.61 3.98
N MET A 184 -7.53 3.35 3.56
CA MET A 184 -6.59 2.33 4.04
C MET A 184 -5.93 1.59 2.88
N THR A 185 -4.71 1.14 3.09
CA THR A 185 -3.96 0.32 2.14
C THR A 185 -3.23 -0.80 2.86
N THR A 186 -2.84 -1.83 2.11
CA THR A 186 -2.12 -3.01 2.63
C THR A 186 -0.70 -3.05 2.08
N PRO A 187 0.23 -2.25 2.65
CA PRO A 187 1.57 -2.09 2.10
C PRO A 187 2.41 -3.35 2.16
N MET A 188 2.10 -4.26 3.07
CA MET A 188 2.84 -5.49 3.26
C MET A 188 1.97 -6.63 3.75
N LEU A 189 2.30 -7.82 3.33
CA LEU A 189 1.76 -9.05 3.85
C LEU A 189 2.80 -10.17 3.70
N GLY A 190 2.65 -11.23 4.47
CA GLY A 190 3.47 -12.42 4.35
C GLY A 190 2.69 -13.63 4.83
N TYR A 191 2.96 -14.76 4.23
CA TYR A 191 2.43 -16.04 4.70
C TYR A 191 3.41 -17.17 4.37
N ASP A 192 3.35 -18.22 5.15
CA ASP A 192 4.20 -19.40 4.97
C ASP A 192 3.83 -20.11 3.67
N THR A 193 4.68 -19.98 2.66
CA THR A 193 4.48 -20.55 1.32
C THR A 193 4.78 -22.02 1.24
N SER A 194 5.31 -22.63 2.31
CA SER A 194 5.56 -24.08 2.41
C SER A 194 4.33 -24.87 2.88
N LEU A 195 3.33 -24.17 3.45
CA LEU A 195 2.10 -24.78 3.92
C LEU A 195 1.14 -25.11 2.77
N PRO A 196 0.24 -26.11 2.96
CA PRO A 196 -0.74 -26.48 1.96
C PRO A 196 -1.60 -25.30 1.47
N THR A 197 -1.82 -25.22 0.16
CA THR A 197 -2.62 -24.14 -0.46
C THR A 197 -4.09 -24.17 -0.02
N GLU A 198 -4.56 -25.30 0.46
CA GLU A 198 -5.91 -25.55 1.00
C GLU A 198 -6.20 -24.71 2.24
N LEU A 199 -5.17 -24.34 3.01
CA LEU A 199 -5.30 -23.40 4.13
C LEU A 199 -5.73 -21.99 3.65
N ALA A 200 -5.51 -21.69 2.38
CA ALA A 200 -5.96 -20.49 1.70
C ALA A 200 -5.56 -19.19 2.45
N LEU A 201 -4.35 -19.13 3.03
CA LEU A 201 -3.87 -18.04 3.90
C LEU A 201 -4.04 -16.65 3.28
N TYR A 202 -3.70 -16.51 1.99
CA TYR A 202 -3.90 -15.23 1.28
C TYR A 202 -5.39 -14.81 1.25
N ARG A 203 -6.30 -15.76 1.01
CA ARG A 203 -7.75 -15.49 0.97
C ARG A 203 -8.29 -15.11 2.34
N LEU A 204 -7.80 -15.74 3.41
CA LEU A 204 -8.16 -15.41 4.78
C LEU A 204 -7.73 -13.97 5.14
N LEU A 205 -6.48 -13.59 4.83
CA LEU A 205 -5.98 -12.23 5.04
C LEU A 205 -6.82 -11.20 4.27
N MET A 206 -7.11 -11.45 2.97
CA MET A 206 -7.93 -10.56 2.16
C MET A 206 -9.36 -10.44 2.68
N ALA A 207 -9.98 -11.56 3.08
CA ALA A 207 -11.33 -11.57 3.65
C ALA A 207 -11.39 -10.72 4.95
N ARG A 208 -10.34 -10.81 5.78
CA ARG A 208 -10.24 -10.02 7.02
C ARG A 208 -10.12 -8.53 6.71
N VAL A 209 -9.27 -8.14 5.79
CA VAL A 209 -9.06 -6.71 5.44
C VAL A 209 -10.30 -6.11 4.77
N LEU A 210 -10.98 -6.84 3.88
CA LEU A 210 -12.25 -6.39 3.30
C LEU A 210 -13.32 -6.16 4.38
N ARG A 211 -13.41 -7.03 5.39
CA ARG A 211 -14.29 -6.82 6.54
C ARG A 211 -13.87 -5.60 7.34
N GLN A 212 -12.58 -5.44 7.60
CA GLN A 212 -12.03 -4.31 8.34
C GLN A 212 -12.36 -2.96 7.68
N SER A 213 -12.29 -2.90 6.33
CA SER A 213 -12.63 -1.65 5.61
C SER A 213 -14.09 -1.23 5.82
N ILE A 214 -15.00 -2.19 5.94
CA ILE A 214 -16.41 -1.92 6.26
C ILE A 214 -16.58 -1.48 7.72
N GLU A 215 -15.97 -2.23 8.65
CA GLU A 215 -16.06 -1.98 10.09
C GLU A 215 -15.54 -0.58 10.46
N GLN A 216 -14.46 -0.15 9.80
CA GLN A 216 -13.84 1.17 10.01
C GLN A 216 -14.36 2.26 9.08
N GLN A 217 -15.23 1.93 8.12
CA GLN A 217 -15.74 2.86 7.12
C GLN A 217 -14.62 3.54 6.30
N HIS A 218 -13.63 2.76 5.89
CA HIS A 218 -12.50 3.24 5.09
C HIS A 218 -12.59 2.74 3.64
N TYR A 219 -12.24 3.60 2.69
CA TYR A 219 -11.93 3.16 1.32
C TYR A 219 -10.66 2.32 1.34
N LEU A 220 -10.71 1.10 0.81
CA LEU A 220 -9.58 0.19 0.79
C LEU A 220 -8.91 0.17 -0.59
N ASN A 221 -7.64 0.59 -0.65
CA ASN A 221 -6.77 0.42 -1.81
C ASN A 221 -5.89 -0.83 -1.62
N LEU A 222 -6.15 -1.88 -2.38
CA LEU A 222 -5.38 -3.13 -2.33
C LEU A 222 -4.15 -3.13 -3.26
N GLY A 223 -3.82 -1.99 -3.89
CA GLY A 223 -2.68 -1.90 -4.81
C GLY A 223 -2.87 -2.67 -6.12
N ALA A 224 -1.78 -2.88 -6.87
CA ALA A 224 -1.80 -3.41 -8.23
C ALA A 224 -1.84 -4.94 -8.32
N GLY A 225 -1.05 -5.67 -7.56
CA GLY A 225 -0.90 -7.14 -7.68
C GLY A 225 -2.22 -7.92 -7.68
N SER A 226 -2.22 -9.14 -8.22
CA SER A 226 -3.37 -10.07 -8.20
C SER A 226 -4.68 -9.47 -8.77
N ALA A 227 -4.59 -8.77 -9.90
CA ALA A 227 -5.70 -8.03 -10.52
C ALA A 227 -7.00 -8.85 -10.68
N ASN A 228 -6.89 -10.07 -11.22
CA ASN A 228 -8.04 -10.95 -11.42
C ASN A 228 -8.72 -11.34 -10.11
N PHE A 229 -7.93 -11.65 -9.08
CA PHE A 229 -8.43 -11.95 -7.73
C PHE A 229 -9.31 -10.82 -7.18
N LYS A 230 -8.86 -9.58 -7.32
CA LYS A 230 -9.56 -8.38 -6.81
C LYS A 230 -10.82 -8.06 -7.61
N ARG A 231 -10.75 -8.13 -8.96
CA ARG A 231 -11.93 -7.93 -9.83
C ARG A 231 -13.05 -8.93 -9.55
N MET A 232 -12.69 -10.20 -9.36
CA MET A 232 -13.68 -11.25 -9.04
C MET A 232 -14.35 -11.06 -7.67
N ARG A 233 -13.87 -10.12 -6.87
CA ARG A 233 -14.42 -9.70 -5.56
C ARG A 233 -15.09 -8.35 -5.58
N GLY A 234 -15.21 -7.76 -6.79
CA GLY A 234 -15.85 -6.46 -6.97
C GLY A 234 -14.93 -5.25 -6.78
N GLY A 235 -13.60 -5.49 -6.77
CA GLY A 235 -12.62 -4.41 -6.78
C GLY A 235 -12.71 -3.60 -8.07
N VAL A 236 -12.81 -2.28 -7.94
CA VAL A 236 -12.86 -1.33 -9.05
C VAL A 236 -11.45 -0.89 -9.40
N ALA A 237 -11.14 -0.92 -10.69
CA ALA A 237 -9.82 -0.50 -11.21
C ALA A 237 -9.70 1.02 -11.22
N HIS A 238 -8.58 1.53 -10.73
CA HIS A 238 -8.22 2.94 -10.74
C HIS A 238 -6.77 3.13 -11.18
N MET A 239 -6.46 4.28 -11.76
CA MET A 239 -5.09 4.66 -12.07
C MET A 239 -4.43 5.33 -10.85
N GLU A 240 -3.22 4.91 -10.53
CA GLU A 240 -2.30 5.69 -9.72
C GLU A 240 -1.33 6.47 -10.61
N TRP A 241 -1.04 7.70 -10.21
CA TRP A 241 -0.18 8.64 -10.91
C TRP A 241 1.04 8.98 -10.07
N HIS A 242 2.11 9.33 -10.75
CA HIS A 242 3.22 10.06 -10.18
C HIS A 242 3.15 11.50 -10.65
N ALA A 243 3.42 12.46 -9.76
CA ALA A 243 3.54 13.85 -10.13
C ALA A 243 4.97 14.33 -9.89
N PHE A 244 5.60 14.89 -10.92
CA PHE A 244 6.96 15.42 -10.88
C PHE A 244 6.94 16.92 -11.06
N TYR A 245 7.74 17.62 -10.25
CA TYR A 245 8.01 19.03 -10.40
C TYR A 245 9.50 19.27 -10.65
N ALA A 246 9.83 19.85 -11.80
CA ALA A 246 11.20 20.06 -12.25
C ALA A 246 11.44 21.43 -12.93
N HIS A 247 10.48 22.35 -12.87
CA HIS A 247 10.57 23.66 -13.54
C HIS A 247 11.74 24.54 -13.07
N HIS A 248 12.26 24.31 -11.88
CA HIS A 248 13.42 25.01 -11.34
C HIS A 248 14.76 24.44 -11.82
N LEU A 249 14.74 23.29 -12.51
CA LEU A 249 15.94 22.65 -13.02
C LEU A 249 16.34 23.25 -14.39
N PRO A 250 17.64 23.18 -14.76
CA PRO A 250 18.08 23.57 -16.11
C PRO A 250 17.34 22.80 -17.20
N LYS A 251 17.04 23.46 -18.34
CA LYS A 251 16.25 22.89 -19.45
C LYS A 251 16.69 21.52 -20.00
N ARG A 252 17.85 21.01 -19.62
CA ARG A 252 18.30 19.63 -19.96
C ARG A 252 17.82 18.58 -18.96
N GLN A 253 17.20 19.01 -17.86
CA GLN A 253 16.73 18.17 -16.74
C GLN A 253 15.26 18.38 -16.39
N SER A 254 14.59 19.36 -17.00
CA SER A 254 13.18 19.69 -16.78
C SER A 254 12.22 18.97 -17.74
#